data_437766158bd045d482810780d2d4f592
#
_entry.id   437766158bd045d482810780d2d4f592
#
_cell.length_a   1.000
_cell.length_b   1.000
_cell.length_c   1.000
_cell.angle_alpha   90.00
_cell.angle_beta   90.00
_cell.angle_gamma   90.00
#
_symmetry.space_group_name_H-M   'P 1'
#
loop_
_entity.id
_entity.type
_entity.pdbx_description
1 polymer ?
#
loop_
_entity_poly.entity_id
_entity_poly.type
_entity_poly.pdbx_seq_one_letter_code
_entity_poly.pdbx_strand_id
1 'polypeptide(L)'
;MRRLCCALILMCAACASAAAANQIYLTDAIKNPAYLRALTGLLKNAGKLPSWTRQVLKTSGDYVGTPVAYSTIGGIRYELFDACKAHDCGNNAMELMFAPHGAKVWAVIVQDGKSMTYLGSPSAAQQAALKEAFQK
;
A
#
# COMPACT_ATOMS: atom_id res chain seq x y z
N MET A 1 0.43 -34.67 63.17
CA MET A 1 1.50 -34.29 62.29
C MET A 1 0.96 -34.12 60.86
N ARG A 2 0.70 -32.90 60.47
CA ARG A 2 0.17 -32.53 59.10
C ARG A 2 1.30 -32.06 58.26
N ARG A 3 1.64 -32.80 57.21
CA ARG A 3 2.66 -32.40 56.21
C ARG A 3 1.96 -31.60 55.09
N LEU A 4 2.23 -30.28 55.03
CA LEU A 4 1.88 -29.43 53.90
C LEU A 4 2.86 -29.71 52.76
N CYS A 5 2.37 -30.18 51.64
CA CYS A 5 3.09 -30.18 50.37
C CYS A 5 2.82 -28.84 49.65
N CYS A 6 3.82 -27.94 49.57
CA CYS A 6 3.80 -26.78 48.67
C CYS A 6 4.15 -27.25 47.28
N ALA A 7 3.18 -27.21 46.38
CA ALA A 7 3.42 -27.38 44.92
C ALA A 7 3.83 -26.04 44.33
N LEU A 8 5.09 -25.92 43.92
CA LEU A 8 5.59 -24.80 43.13
C LEU A 8 5.13 -24.98 41.69
N ILE A 9 4.22 -24.13 41.24
CA ILE A 9 3.85 -24.03 39.81
C ILE A 9 4.82 -23.09 39.14
N LEU A 10 5.75 -23.64 38.32
CA LEU A 10 6.60 -22.87 37.42
C LEU A 10 5.75 -22.41 36.25
N MET A 11 5.40 -21.12 36.19
CA MET A 11 4.81 -20.48 35.02
C MET A 11 5.93 -20.19 34.00
N CYS A 12 6.06 -21.03 33.00
CA CYS A 12 6.86 -20.73 31.81
C CYS A 12 6.16 -19.61 30.98
N ALA A 13 6.62 -18.39 31.11
CA ALA A 13 6.24 -17.31 30.22
C ALA A 13 6.90 -17.56 28.85
N ALA A 14 6.12 -18.10 27.92
CA ALA A 14 6.53 -18.18 26.52
C ALA A 14 6.55 -16.76 25.94
N CYS A 15 7.73 -16.15 25.85
CA CYS A 15 7.94 -14.93 25.05
C CYS A 15 7.76 -15.30 23.58
N ALA A 16 6.57 -15.08 23.03
CA ALA A 16 6.36 -15.09 21.61
C ALA A 16 7.07 -13.86 21.01
N SER A 17 8.24 -14.07 20.43
CA SER A 17 8.89 -13.08 19.60
C SER A 17 8.00 -12.87 18.38
N ALA A 18 7.25 -11.77 18.34
CA ALA A 18 6.59 -11.32 17.12
C ALA A 18 7.70 -11.00 16.11
N ALA A 19 7.90 -11.91 15.14
CA ALA A 19 8.74 -11.63 14.00
C ALA A 19 8.19 -10.36 13.33
N ALA A 20 9.00 -9.30 13.25
CA ALA A 20 8.65 -8.10 12.52
C ALA A 20 8.36 -8.52 11.08
N ALA A 21 7.09 -8.46 10.66
CA ALA A 21 6.73 -8.75 9.28
C ALA A 21 7.50 -7.75 8.40
N ASN A 22 8.24 -8.25 7.40
CA ASN A 22 8.93 -7.40 6.44
C ASN A 22 7.91 -6.47 5.79
N GLN A 23 8.01 -5.18 6.09
CA GLN A 23 7.15 -4.16 5.49
C GLN A 23 7.54 -4.02 4.01
N ILE A 24 6.57 -4.23 3.13
CA ILE A 24 6.75 -4.11 1.68
C ILE A 24 6.33 -2.71 1.26
N TYR A 25 7.19 -2.01 0.57
CA TYR A 25 6.92 -0.70 -0.02
C TYR A 25 6.70 -0.81 -1.53
N LEU A 26 6.15 0.22 -2.14
CA LEU A 26 5.99 0.27 -3.60
C LEU A 26 7.33 0.05 -4.32
N THR A 27 8.43 0.59 -3.78
CA THR A 27 9.80 0.37 -4.29
C THR A 27 10.21 -1.10 -4.32
N ASP A 28 9.67 -1.92 -3.42
CA ASP A 28 9.92 -3.36 -3.41
C ASP A 28 8.99 -4.09 -4.40
N ALA A 29 7.72 -3.70 -4.43
CA ALA A 29 6.73 -4.28 -5.34
C ALA A 29 7.15 -4.12 -6.81
N ILE A 30 7.62 -2.95 -7.23
CA ILE A 30 8.03 -2.67 -8.61
C ILE A 30 9.35 -3.35 -9.04
N LYS A 31 10.09 -3.98 -8.13
CA LYS A 31 11.18 -4.91 -8.50
C LYS A 31 10.62 -6.14 -9.24
N ASN A 32 9.37 -6.48 -8.97
CA ASN A 32 8.65 -7.51 -9.74
C ASN A 32 8.17 -6.92 -11.09
N PRO A 33 8.58 -7.52 -12.22
CA PRO A 33 8.23 -7.01 -13.56
C PRO A 33 6.72 -6.91 -13.83
N ALA A 34 5.87 -7.71 -13.16
CA ALA A 34 4.42 -7.63 -13.34
C ALA A 34 3.87 -6.30 -12.79
N TYR A 35 4.24 -5.93 -11.57
CA TYR A 35 3.84 -4.66 -10.95
C TYR A 35 4.36 -3.46 -11.75
N LEU A 36 5.63 -3.49 -12.14
CA LEU A 36 6.23 -2.40 -12.92
C LEU A 36 5.55 -2.23 -14.28
N ARG A 37 5.24 -3.32 -15.00
CA ARG A 37 4.52 -3.25 -16.29
C ARG A 37 3.12 -2.70 -16.11
N ALA A 38 2.36 -3.17 -15.12
CA ALA A 38 1.00 -2.67 -14.85
C ALA A 38 1.02 -1.18 -14.55
N LEU A 39 1.91 -0.73 -13.67
CA LEU A 39 2.03 0.68 -13.27
C LEU A 39 2.51 1.56 -14.45
N THR A 40 3.49 1.10 -15.21
CA THR A 40 3.98 1.81 -16.41
C THR A 40 2.83 1.97 -17.42
N GLY A 41 2.07 0.91 -17.67
CA GLY A 41 0.91 0.96 -18.56
C GLY A 41 -0.16 1.94 -18.10
N LEU A 42 -0.49 1.94 -16.80
CA LEU A 42 -1.44 2.87 -16.21
C LEU A 42 -1.02 4.32 -16.43
N LEU A 43 0.20 4.67 -16.06
CA LEU A 43 0.69 6.06 -16.13
C LEU A 43 0.91 6.54 -17.56
N LYS A 44 1.29 5.64 -18.49
CA LYS A 44 1.43 5.97 -19.91
C LYS A 44 0.09 6.31 -20.55
N ASN A 45 -0.98 5.61 -20.16
CA ASN A 45 -2.31 5.77 -20.74
C ASN A 45 -3.16 6.86 -20.05
N ALA A 46 -2.67 7.44 -18.96
CA ALA A 46 -3.42 8.40 -18.16
C ALA A 46 -3.42 9.84 -18.72
N GLY A 47 -2.79 10.09 -19.87
CA GLY A 47 -2.68 11.42 -20.43
C GLY A 47 -1.64 12.30 -19.71
N LYS A 48 -1.95 13.60 -19.56
CA LYS A 48 -1.02 14.54 -18.91
C LYS A 48 -1.12 14.44 -17.38
N LEU A 49 -0.08 13.89 -16.77
CA LEU A 49 0.07 13.79 -15.33
C LEU A 49 1.18 14.73 -14.80
N PRO A 50 1.15 15.09 -13.50
CA PRO A 50 2.25 15.80 -12.87
C PRO A 50 3.56 15.03 -13.00
N SER A 51 4.67 15.73 -13.22
CA SER A 51 5.98 15.12 -13.49
C SER A 51 6.47 14.20 -12.36
N TRP A 52 6.11 14.50 -11.11
CA TRP A 52 6.52 13.72 -9.95
C TRP A 52 5.95 12.28 -9.96
N THR A 53 4.79 12.05 -10.60
CA THR A 53 4.17 10.71 -10.67
C THR A 53 5.04 9.69 -11.37
N ARG A 54 5.97 10.12 -12.22
CA ARG A 54 6.94 9.22 -12.87
C ARG A 54 8.03 8.71 -11.93
N GLN A 55 8.20 9.34 -10.78
CA GLN A 55 9.17 8.88 -9.79
C GLN A 55 8.77 7.54 -9.18
N VAL A 56 7.45 7.23 -9.11
CA VAL A 56 6.94 5.95 -8.58
C VAL A 56 7.31 4.72 -9.43
N LEU A 57 7.83 4.94 -10.64
CA LEU A 57 8.36 3.88 -11.51
C LEU A 57 9.82 3.50 -11.19
N LYS A 58 10.44 4.19 -10.26
CA LYS A 58 11.86 4.00 -9.93
C LYS A 58 11.99 3.44 -8.51
N THR A 59 12.87 2.46 -8.33
CA THR A 59 13.18 1.89 -7.01
C THR A 59 13.92 2.89 -6.10
N SER A 60 14.47 3.96 -6.65
CA SER A 60 15.09 5.09 -5.95
C SER A 60 14.44 6.41 -6.34
N GLY A 61 13.13 6.40 -6.57
CA GLY A 61 12.37 7.60 -6.96
C GLY A 61 12.29 8.62 -5.83
N ASP A 62 12.18 9.90 -6.22
CA ASP A 62 11.99 11.02 -5.28
C ASP A 62 10.49 11.15 -4.95
N TYR A 63 10.03 10.30 -4.04
CA TYR A 63 8.68 10.32 -3.47
C TYR A 63 8.68 9.68 -2.07
N VAL A 64 7.66 9.95 -1.30
CA VAL A 64 7.41 9.33 0.01
C VAL A 64 6.27 8.33 -0.15
N GLY A 65 6.35 7.19 0.52
CA GLY A 65 5.30 6.18 0.56
C GLY A 65 5.28 5.44 1.88
N THR A 66 4.16 4.81 2.19
CA THR A 66 3.99 3.95 3.37
C THR A 66 4.09 2.47 2.99
N PRO A 67 4.22 1.57 3.97
CA PRO A 67 4.14 0.14 3.71
C PRO A 67 2.78 -0.25 3.12
N VAL A 68 2.77 -1.37 2.38
CA VAL A 68 1.56 -1.93 1.78
C VAL A 68 0.43 -2.08 2.78
N ALA A 69 -0.75 -1.62 2.40
CA ALA A 69 -2.02 -1.92 3.05
C ALA A 69 -2.84 -2.87 2.15
N TYR A 70 -3.98 -3.33 2.65
CA TYR A 70 -4.81 -4.29 1.92
C TYR A 70 -6.28 -3.92 1.99
N SER A 71 -7.01 -4.18 0.90
CA SER A 71 -8.46 -4.09 0.84
C SER A 71 -9.04 -5.34 0.20
N THR A 72 -10.18 -5.83 0.69
CA THR A 72 -10.88 -6.98 0.11
C THR A 72 -12.18 -6.52 -0.51
N ILE A 73 -12.33 -6.76 -1.81
CA ILE A 73 -13.52 -6.39 -2.59
C ILE A 73 -14.00 -7.64 -3.32
N GLY A 74 -15.23 -8.07 -3.06
CA GLY A 74 -15.80 -9.26 -3.69
C GLY A 74 -14.98 -10.53 -3.45
N GLY A 75 -14.37 -10.68 -2.27
CA GLY A 75 -13.51 -11.81 -1.92
C GLY A 75 -12.08 -11.76 -2.49
N ILE A 76 -11.75 -10.75 -3.29
CA ILE A 76 -10.40 -10.54 -3.84
C ILE A 76 -9.65 -9.56 -2.96
N ARG A 77 -8.43 -9.95 -2.53
CA ARG A 77 -7.54 -9.11 -1.74
C ARG A 77 -6.66 -8.28 -2.67
N TYR A 78 -6.78 -6.97 -2.56
CA TYR A 78 -5.98 -5.98 -3.30
C TYR A 78 -4.88 -5.44 -2.40
N GLU A 79 -3.75 -5.07 -3.01
CA GLU A 79 -2.62 -4.41 -2.37
C GLU A 79 -2.69 -2.91 -2.63
N LEU A 80 -2.62 -2.12 -1.56
CA LEU A 80 -2.70 -0.66 -1.60
C LEU A 80 -1.33 -0.08 -1.26
N PHE A 81 -0.87 0.85 -2.10
CA PHE A 81 0.36 1.60 -1.88
C PHE A 81 0.07 3.08 -2.05
N ASP A 82 0.40 3.87 -1.04
CA ASP A 82 0.40 5.31 -1.18
C ASP A 82 1.76 5.80 -1.70
N ALA A 83 1.73 6.92 -2.38
CA ALA A 83 2.90 7.65 -2.79
C ALA A 83 2.56 9.14 -2.84
N CYS A 84 3.46 9.99 -2.39
CA CYS A 84 3.28 11.43 -2.49
C CYS A 84 4.56 12.13 -2.91
N LYS A 85 4.40 13.30 -3.51
CA LYS A 85 5.52 14.15 -3.89
C LYS A 85 6.31 14.53 -2.64
N ALA A 86 7.62 14.27 -2.64
CA ALA A 86 8.49 14.64 -1.55
C ALA A 86 8.32 16.13 -1.18
N HIS A 87 8.21 16.41 0.10
CA HIS A 87 7.96 17.73 0.70
C HIS A 87 6.61 18.39 0.36
N ASP A 88 5.67 17.66 -0.28
CA ASP A 88 4.37 18.23 -0.70
C ASP A 88 3.23 17.20 -0.66
N CYS A 89 3.27 16.28 0.30
CA CYS A 89 2.30 15.18 0.43
C CYS A 89 0.86 15.66 0.66
N GLY A 90 0.66 16.80 1.29
CA GLY A 90 -0.67 17.36 1.54
C GLY A 90 -1.39 17.80 0.27
N ASN A 91 -0.66 18.17 -0.78
CA ASN A 91 -1.22 18.68 -2.02
C ASN A 91 -1.11 17.68 -3.18
N ASN A 92 -0.07 16.85 -3.19
CA ASN A 92 0.25 15.99 -4.31
C ASN A 92 0.51 14.56 -3.85
N ALA A 93 -0.50 13.72 -3.99
CA ALA A 93 -0.45 12.33 -3.55
C ALA A 93 -1.19 11.40 -4.51
N MET A 94 -0.87 10.12 -4.42
CA MET A 94 -1.45 9.05 -5.22
C MET A 94 -1.67 7.83 -4.34
N GLU A 95 -2.84 7.21 -4.43
CA GLU A 95 -3.09 5.88 -3.91
C GLU A 95 -3.20 4.89 -5.07
N LEU A 96 -2.45 3.81 -4.99
CA LEU A 96 -2.37 2.75 -5.98
C LEU A 96 -3.04 1.49 -5.44
N MET A 97 -3.90 0.85 -6.23
CA MET A 97 -4.51 -0.44 -5.90
C MET A 97 -4.09 -1.48 -6.93
N PHE A 98 -3.32 -2.46 -6.51
CA PHE A 98 -2.93 -3.59 -7.36
C PHE A 98 -3.85 -4.79 -7.15
N ALA A 99 -4.27 -5.40 -8.25
CA ALA A 99 -4.81 -6.75 -8.24
C ALA A 99 -3.73 -7.76 -7.82
N PRO A 100 -4.10 -8.95 -7.34
CA PRO A 100 -3.16 -9.98 -6.93
C PRO A 100 -2.04 -10.19 -7.95
N HIS A 101 -0.82 -10.31 -7.45
CA HIS A 101 0.40 -10.55 -8.26
C HIS A 101 0.71 -9.44 -9.28
N GLY A 102 0.20 -8.22 -9.08
CA GLY A 102 0.45 -7.11 -10.00
C GLY A 102 -0.25 -7.25 -11.36
N ALA A 103 -1.31 -8.07 -11.46
CA ALA A 103 -1.99 -8.35 -12.73
C ALA A 103 -2.60 -7.11 -13.37
N LYS A 104 -3.05 -6.16 -12.56
CA LYS A 104 -3.61 -4.86 -12.98
C LYS A 104 -3.43 -3.85 -11.86
N VAL A 105 -3.47 -2.56 -12.20
CA VAL A 105 -3.43 -1.48 -11.21
C VAL A 105 -4.43 -0.39 -11.58
N TRP A 106 -5.00 0.21 -10.55
CA TRP A 106 -5.82 1.43 -10.59
C TRP A 106 -5.22 2.43 -9.63
N ALA A 107 -5.56 3.68 -9.82
CA ALA A 107 -5.09 4.72 -8.92
C ALA A 107 -6.11 5.85 -8.73
N VAL A 108 -5.97 6.58 -7.64
CA VAL A 108 -6.47 7.93 -7.50
C VAL A 108 -5.29 8.88 -7.29
N ILE A 109 -5.29 9.99 -8.01
CA ILE A 109 -4.30 11.06 -7.83
C ILE A 109 -5.02 12.28 -7.26
N VAL A 110 -4.43 12.88 -6.25
CA VAL A 110 -4.84 14.16 -5.69
C VAL A 110 -3.82 15.22 -6.08
N GLN A 111 -4.31 16.32 -6.59
CA GLN A 111 -3.50 17.48 -6.99
C GLN A 111 -4.03 18.73 -6.27
N ASP A 112 -3.10 19.56 -5.82
CA ASP A 112 -3.40 20.83 -5.11
C ASP A 112 -4.33 20.62 -3.90
N GLY A 113 -4.29 19.45 -3.28
CA GLY A 113 -5.12 19.07 -2.15
C GLY A 113 -6.64 18.99 -2.42
N LYS A 114 -7.06 19.12 -3.69
CA LYS A 114 -8.49 19.28 -4.04
C LYS A 114 -8.94 18.39 -5.20
N SER A 115 -8.18 18.36 -6.28
CA SER A 115 -8.57 17.64 -7.50
C SER A 115 -8.29 16.16 -7.36
N MET A 116 -9.32 15.32 -7.45
CA MET A 116 -9.20 13.86 -7.48
C MET A 116 -9.39 13.34 -8.89
N THR A 117 -8.45 12.56 -9.39
CA THR A 117 -8.52 11.90 -10.71
C THR A 117 -8.30 10.41 -10.54
N TYR A 118 -9.27 9.59 -11.00
CA TYR A 118 -9.13 8.14 -11.02
C TYR A 118 -8.50 7.67 -12.32
N LEU A 119 -7.56 6.74 -12.23
CA LEU A 119 -6.86 6.13 -13.37
C LEU A 119 -7.18 4.64 -13.48
N GLY A 120 -7.25 4.14 -14.72
CA GLY A 120 -7.45 2.73 -15.01
C GLY A 120 -8.92 2.29 -14.96
N SER A 121 -9.87 3.23 -14.89
CA SER A 121 -11.31 2.97 -14.84
C SER A 121 -11.69 2.02 -13.68
N PRO A 122 -11.44 2.39 -12.41
CA PRO A 122 -11.83 1.59 -11.27
C PRO A 122 -13.36 1.52 -11.15
N SER A 123 -13.88 0.37 -10.71
CA SER A 123 -15.30 0.21 -10.34
C SER A 123 -15.66 1.09 -9.14
N ALA A 124 -16.97 1.27 -8.89
CA ALA A 124 -17.44 2.05 -7.74
C ALA A 124 -16.87 1.54 -6.40
N ALA A 125 -16.78 0.21 -6.22
CA ALA A 125 -16.20 -0.39 -5.01
C ALA A 125 -14.69 -0.13 -4.91
N GLN A 126 -13.96 -0.17 -6.03
CA GLN A 126 -12.53 0.15 -6.07
C GLN A 126 -12.28 1.64 -5.81
N GLN A 127 -13.11 2.53 -6.37
CA GLN A 127 -13.03 3.97 -6.08
C GLN A 127 -13.25 4.27 -4.60
N ALA A 128 -14.24 3.61 -3.98
CA ALA A 128 -14.51 3.76 -2.55
C ALA A 128 -13.30 3.32 -1.70
N ALA A 129 -12.71 2.17 -2.02
CA ALA A 129 -11.54 1.65 -1.31
C ALA A 129 -10.29 2.52 -1.50
N LEU A 130 -10.02 3.01 -2.71
CA LEU A 130 -8.94 3.96 -2.99
C LEU A 130 -9.12 5.27 -2.21
N LYS A 131 -10.34 5.80 -2.16
CA LYS A 131 -10.66 7.01 -1.41
C LYS A 131 -10.49 6.82 0.10
N GLU A 132 -10.95 5.68 0.62
CA GLU A 132 -10.80 5.35 2.05
C GLU A 132 -9.32 5.24 2.45
N ALA A 133 -8.51 4.55 1.63
CA ALA A 133 -7.08 4.40 1.88
C ALA A 133 -6.36 5.76 1.88
N PHE A 134 -6.73 6.64 0.96
CA PHE A 134 -6.16 7.98 0.84
C PHE A 134 -6.47 8.89 2.06
N GLN A 135 -7.54 8.61 2.81
CA GLN A 135 -7.99 9.43 3.94
C GLN A 135 -7.41 8.98 5.30
N LYS A 136 -6.65 7.89 5.34
CA LYS A 136 -6.00 7.35 6.55
C LYS A 136 -4.62 7.91 6.74
#